data_c255355dd9b09ce247fb95a2d0ffdb6e
#
_entry.id   c255355dd9b09ce247fb95a2d0ffdb6e
#
_cell.length_a   1.000
_cell.length_b   1.000
_cell.length_c   1.000
_cell.angle_alpha   90.00
_cell.angle_beta   90.00
_cell.angle_gamma   90.00
#
_symmetry.space_group_name_H-M   'P 1'
#
loop_
_entity.id
_entity.type
_entity.pdbx_description
1 polymer ?
#
loop_
_entity_poly.entity_id
_entity_poly.type
_entity_poly.pdbx_seq_one_letter_code
_entity_poly.pdbx_strand_id
1 'polypeptide(L)'
;MGERISITTPDGNFDAYVARPAQSPAAAVVVIQEIFGVNQVMRDITDGLAGQGYLAICPDLFWRVEPGVDITDQSEAEWKKAFALMNAFGVDQGVKDIQATIDTIRQDPGCNGKVGAVGFCLGGQLAFLTATRTDADAAVAYYGVGIENRLGEAEGLSRPLMMHIAEEDKFVPKEAQAVIRQALDGKANVQIHTYPGRDHAFARPGGEHYDAADAQAAGERSLAFFQTHLG
;
A
#
# COMPACT_ATOMS: atom_id res chain seq x y z
N MET A 1 -10.47 9.51 -15.06
CA MET A 1 -9.95 8.28 -15.69
C MET A 1 -8.43 8.43 -15.72
N GLY A 2 -7.72 7.51 -15.08
CA GLY A 2 -6.26 7.58 -14.99
C GLY A 2 -5.58 7.21 -16.32
N GLU A 3 -4.29 7.40 -16.37
CA GLU A 3 -3.40 7.07 -17.49
C GLU A 3 -2.41 5.98 -17.08
N ARG A 4 -1.74 5.36 -18.04
CA ARG A 4 -0.62 4.45 -17.78
C ARG A 4 0.68 5.12 -18.13
N ILE A 5 1.68 4.97 -17.26
CA ILE A 5 3.06 5.39 -17.53
C ILE A 5 3.98 4.19 -17.37
N SER A 6 5.17 4.28 -17.97
CA SER A 6 6.22 3.26 -17.81
C SER A 6 7.30 3.77 -16.85
N ILE A 7 7.66 2.92 -15.87
CA ILE A 7 8.74 3.18 -14.92
C ILE A 7 9.95 2.39 -15.35
N THR A 8 11.10 3.06 -15.44
CA THR A 8 12.37 2.45 -15.87
C THR A 8 13.22 2.07 -14.65
N THR A 9 13.73 0.85 -14.64
CA THR A 9 14.70 0.35 -13.66
C THR A 9 15.90 -0.28 -14.37
N PRO A 10 17.00 -0.57 -13.66
CA PRO A 10 18.13 -1.29 -14.25
C PRO A 10 17.77 -2.67 -14.82
N ASP A 11 16.70 -3.29 -14.30
CA ASP A 11 16.27 -4.63 -14.67
C ASP A 11 15.23 -4.65 -15.81
N GLY A 12 14.68 -3.49 -16.18
CA GLY A 12 13.65 -3.36 -17.21
C GLY A 12 12.61 -2.30 -16.86
N ASN A 13 11.51 -2.31 -17.59
CA ASN A 13 10.44 -1.35 -17.44
C ASN A 13 9.17 -2.05 -16.96
N PHE A 14 8.37 -1.36 -16.14
CA PHE A 14 7.05 -1.82 -15.74
C PHE A 14 6.04 -0.68 -15.79
N ASP A 15 4.78 -1.04 -15.94
CA ASP A 15 3.68 -0.09 -16.03
C ASP A 15 3.19 0.35 -14.65
N ALA A 16 2.67 1.57 -14.56
CA ALA A 16 1.94 2.06 -13.41
C ALA A 16 0.67 2.79 -13.87
N TYR A 17 -0.40 2.66 -13.10
CA TYR A 17 -1.63 3.44 -13.27
C TYR A 17 -1.50 4.75 -12.50
N VAL A 18 -1.75 5.88 -13.14
CA VAL A 18 -1.64 7.22 -12.55
C VAL A 18 -2.96 7.95 -12.63
N ALA A 19 -3.39 8.54 -11.52
CA ALA A 19 -4.53 9.44 -11.46
C ALA A 19 -4.07 10.82 -10.97
N ARG A 20 -4.51 11.85 -11.66
CA ARG A 20 -4.08 13.23 -11.41
C ARG A 20 -5.18 14.03 -10.69
N PRO A 21 -4.83 14.83 -9.67
CA PRO A 21 -5.79 15.71 -9.01
C PRO A 21 -6.18 16.89 -9.92
N ALA A 22 -7.28 17.55 -9.56
CA ALA A 22 -7.75 18.73 -10.28
C ALA A 22 -6.78 19.93 -10.16
N GLN A 23 -5.98 19.97 -9.10
CA GLN A 23 -4.99 21.02 -8.84
C GLN A 23 -3.59 20.41 -8.75
N SER A 24 -2.60 21.07 -9.35
CA SER A 24 -1.20 20.69 -9.29
C SER A 24 -0.30 21.93 -9.17
N PRO A 25 0.91 21.81 -8.60
CA PRO A 25 1.49 20.59 -8.08
C PRO A 25 0.86 20.15 -6.75
N ALA A 26 0.80 18.83 -6.52
CA ALA A 26 0.24 18.19 -5.34
C ALA A 26 1.20 17.17 -4.75
N ALA A 27 1.01 16.79 -3.48
CA ALA A 27 1.73 15.66 -2.92
C ALA A 27 1.34 14.36 -3.64
N ALA A 28 2.28 13.44 -3.80
CA ALA A 28 2.03 12.16 -4.43
C ALA A 28 1.80 11.04 -3.43
N VAL A 29 1.01 10.02 -3.80
CA VAL A 29 0.80 8.79 -3.02
C VAL A 29 0.98 7.58 -3.92
N VAL A 30 1.92 6.70 -3.56
CA VAL A 30 2.08 5.38 -4.17
C VAL A 30 1.09 4.42 -3.56
N VAL A 31 0.21 3.85 -4.38
CA VAL A 31 -0.78 2.84 -3.98
C VAL A 31 -0.19 1.46 -4.25
N ILE A 32 0.06 0.70 -3.19
CA ILE A 32 0.73 -0.59 -3.26
C ILE A 32 -0.32 -1.71 -3.25
N GLN A 33 -0.33 -2.47 -4.34
CA GLN A 33 -1.33 -3.49 -4.64
C GLN A 33 -1.41 -4.62 -3.60
N GLU A 34 -2.57 -5.28 -3.57
CA GLU A 34 -2.77 -6.59 -2.96
C GLU A 34 -2.19 -7.71 -3.86
N ILE A 35 -2.53 -8.97 -3.56
CA ILE A 35 -2.07 -10.12 -4.36
C ILE A 35 -2.84 -10.30 -5.69
N PHE A 36 -3.71 -9.35 -6.05
CA PHE A 36 -4.57 -9.41 -7.24
C PHE A 36 -4.07 -8.51 -8.40
N GLY A 37 -2.91 -7.88 -8.25
CA GLY A 37 -2.35 -6.96 -9.24
C GLY A 37 -3.00 -5.57 -9.22
N VAL A 38 -2.77 -4.79 -10.27
CA VAL A 38 -3.36 -3.45 -10.45
C VAL A 38 -4.80 -3.60 -11.00
N ASN A 39 -5.64 -4.25 -10.21
CA ASN A 39 -7.03 -4.53 -10.55
C ASN A 39 -7.94 -3.30 -10.39
N GLN A 40 -9.24 -3.47 -10.66
CA GLN A 40 -10.20 -2.35 -10.60
C GLN A 40 -10.23 -1.70 -9.21
N VAL A 41 -10.17 -2.48 -8.13
CA VAL A 41 -10.16 -1.95 -6.75
C VAL A 41 -8.95 -1.04 -6.53
N MET A 42 -7.76 -1.44 -6.97
CA MET A 42 -6.56 -0.62 -6.84
C MET A 42 -6.63 0.66 -7.68
N ARG A 43 -7.20 0.57 -8.88
CA ARG A 43 -7.44 1.75 -9.73
C ARG A 43 -8.47 2.70 -9.10
N ASP A 44 -9.55 2.19 -8.52
CA ASP A 44 -10.56 3.01 -7.84
C ASP A 44 -10.00 3.71 -6.60
N ILE A 45 -9.14 3.05 -5.82
CA ILE A 45 -8.42 3.67 -4.70
C ILE A 45 -7.50 4.80 -5.21
N THR A 46 -6.78 4.55 -6.31
CA THR A 46 -5.89 5.53 -6.94
C THR A 46 -6.67 6.74 -7.44
N ASP A 47 -7.78 6.53 -8.14
CA ASP A 47 -8.69 7.60 -8.58
C ASP A 47 -9.32 8.34 -7.38
N GLY A 48 -9.67 7.63 -6.32
CA GLY A 48 -10.20 8.20 -5.09
C GLY A 48 -9.21 9.16 -4.41
N LEU A 49 -7.94 8.79 -4.32
CA LEU A 49 -6.88 9.66 -3.79
C LEU A 49 -6.67 10.90 -4.66
N ALA A 50 -6.76 10.76 -5.98
CA ALA A 50 -6.72 11.90 -6.88
C ALA A 50 -7.91 12.85 -6.66
N GLY A 51 -9.10 12.31 -6.41
CA GLY A 51 -10.28 13.08 -6.00
C GLY A 51 -10.10 13.82 -4.67
N GLN A 52 -9.22 13.34 -3.80
CA GLN A 52 -8.83 13.99 -2.53
C GLN A 52 -7.66 14.98 -2.67
N GLY A 53 -7.16 15.19 -3.89
CA GLY A 53 -6.13 16.20 -4.16
C GLY A 53 -4.69 15.67 -4.22
N TYR A 54 -4.48 14.35 -4.23
CA TYR A 54 -3.15 13.74 -4.35
C TYR A 54 -2.85 13.32 -5.78
N LEU A 55 -1.60 13.42 -6.21
CA LEU A 55 -1.11 12.74 -7.40
C LEU A 55 -0.91 11.26 -7.07
N ALA A 56 -1.79 10.38 -7.51
CA ALA A 56 -1.78 8.97 -7.10
C ALA A 56 -1.22 8.06 -8.19
N ILE A 57 -0.41 7.07 -7.79
CA ILE A 57 0.24 6.13 -8.70
C ILE A 57 0.22 4.71 -8.14
N CYS A 58 -0.24 3.73 -8.93
CA CYS A 58 -0.26 2.32 -8.57
C CYS A 58 0.65 1.52 -9.53
N PRO A 59 1.86 1.11 -9.10
CA PRO A 59 2.78 0.34 -9.91
C PRO A 59 2.35 -1.12 -10.03
N ASP A 60 2.59 -1.74 -11.19
CA ASP A 60 2.48 -3.19 -11.38
C ASP A 60 3.69 -3.89 -10.76
N LEU A 61 3.59 -4.30 -9.50
CA LEU A 61 4.69 -4.95 -8.79
C LEU A 61 4.88 -6.42 -9.17
N PHE A 62 3.91 -7.03 -9.87
CA PHE A 62 4.06 -8.41 -10.35
C PHE A 62 4.77 -8.52 -11.71
N TRP A 63 5.17 -7.42 -12.31
CA TRP A 63 5.74 -7.37 -13.66
C TRP A 63 6.90 -8.34 -13.92
N ARG A 64 7.68 -8.70 -12.88
CA ARG A 64 8.80 -9.66 -13.00
C ARG A 64 8.32 -11.10 -13.06
N VAL A 65 7.11 -11.39 -12.56
CA VAL A 65 6.51 -12.72 -12.56
C VAL A 65 5.53 -12.83 -13.71
N GLU A 66 4.57 -11.94 -13.77
CA GLU A 66 3.56 -11.82 -14.82
C GLU A 66 3.10 -10.37 -14.91
N PRO A 67 3.44 -9.63 -15.99
CA PRO A 67 3.01 -8.25 -16.15
C PRO A 67 1.52 -8.15 -16.46
N GLY A 68 0.90 -7.07 -15.94
CA GLY A 68 -0.50 -6.74 -16.23
C GLY A 68 -1.52 -7.63 -15.52
N VAL A 69 -1.16 -8.19 -14.36
CA VAL A 69 -2.13 -8.96 -13.54
C VAL A 69 -3.29 -8.07 -13.12
N ASP A 70 -4.49 -8.49 -13.45
CA ASP A 70 -5.76 -7.83 -13.13
C ASP A 70 -6.81 -8.91 -12.84
N ILE A 71 -6.82 -9.43 -11.61
CA ILE A 71 -7.70 -10.49 -11.15
C ILE A 71 -8.43 -10.06 -9.87
N THR A 72 -9.41 -10.86 -9.46
CA THR A 72 -10.26 -10.56 -8.29
C THR A 72 -10.16 -11.67 -7.23
N ASP A 73 -10.90 -11.51 -6.15
CA ASP A 73 -11.11 -12.50 -5.11
C ASP A 73 -12.41 -13.31 -5.31
N GLN A 74 -13.00 -13.26 -6.50
CA GLN A 74 -14.35 -13.76 -6.73
C GLN A 74 -14.42 -15.25 -7.14
N SER A 75 -13.28 -15.87 -7.45
CA SER A 75 -13.23 -17.27 -7.85
C SER A 75 -12.04 -18.02 -7.25
N GLU A 76 -12.21 -19.33 -7.02
CA GLU A 76 -11.13 -20.20 -6.54
C GLU A 76 -9.91 -20.18 -7.49
N ALA A 77 -10.15 -20.10 -8.80
CA ALA A 77 -9.08 -20.05 -9.80
C ALA A 77 -8.23 -18.77 -9.67
N GLU A 78 -8.86 -17.63 -9.42
CA GLU A 78 -8.18 -16.35 -9.20
C GLU A 78 -7.41 -16.35 -7.87
N TRP A 79 -7.99 -16.89 -6.81
CA TRP A 79 -7.30 -17.08 -5.54
C TRP A 79 -6.05 -17.96 -5.69
N LYS A 80 -6.17 -19.09 -6.39
CA LYS A 80 -5.03 -19.97 -6.67
C LYS A 80 -3.92 -19.23 -7.43
N LYS A 81 -4.28 -18.44 -8.44
CA LYS A 81 -3.36 -17.60 -9.20
C LYS A 81 -2.71 -16.54 -8.31
N ALA A 82 -3.50 -15.83 -7.51
CA ALA A 82 -3.01 -14.80 -6.59
C ALA A 82 -1.99 -15.34 -5.59
N PHE A 83 -2.24 -16.51 -4.98
CA PHE A 83 -1.26 -17.15 -4.10
C PHE A 83 0.00 -17.61 -4.84
N ALA A 84 -0.13 -18.09 -6.06
CA ALA A 84 1.05 -18.47 -6.87
C ALA A 84 1.93 -17.25 -7.18
N LEU A 85 1.32 -16.09 -7.52
CA LEU A 85 2.01 -14.83 -7.75
C LEU A 85 2.68 -14.33 -6.47
N MET A 86 1.98 -14.34 -5.34
CA MET A 86 2.53 -13.94 -4.04
C MET A 86 3.74 -14.80 -3.65
N ASN A 87 3.66 -16.11 -3.84
CA ASN A 87 4.77 -17.04 -3.53
C ASN A 87 5.99 -16.85 -4.44
N ALA A 88 5.79 -16.39 -5.67
CA ALA A 88 6.87 -16.11 -6.62
C ALA A 88 7.43 -14.67 -6.47
N PHE A 89 6.75 -13.81 -5.71
CA PHE A 89 7.10 -12.41 -5.56
C PHE A 89 8.33 -12.21 -4.68
N GLY A 90 9.30 -11.47 -5.19
CA GLY A 90 10.50 -11.08 -4.44
C GLY A 90 10.26 -9.79 -3.66
N VAL A 91 10.00 -9.88 -2.35
CA VAL A 91 9.72 -8.71 -1.48
C VAL A 91 10.80 -7.64 -1.56
N ASP A 92 12.08 -8.04 -1.49
CA ASP A 92 13.19 -7.08 -1.54
C ASP A 92 13.29 -6.35 -2.89
N GLN A 93 12.94 -7.04 -3.97
CA GLN A 93 12.89 -6.43 -5.30
C GLN A 93 11.66 -5.54 -5.45
N GLY A 94 10.53 -5.93 -4.88
CA GLY A 94 9.33 -5.10 -4.85
C GLY A 94 9.54 -3.76 -4.14
N VAL A 95 10.32 -3.74 -3.04
CA VAL A 95 10.67 -2.47 -2.37
C VAL A 95 11.55 -1.57 -3.26
N LYS A 96 12.46 -2.14 -4.05
CA LYS A 96 13.25 -1.37 -5.03
C LYS A 96 12.37 -0.82 -6.15
N ASP A 97 11.38 -1.57 -6.60
CA ASP A 97 10.43 -1.11 -7.61
C ASP A 97 9.53 0.00 -7.05
N ILE A 98 9.17 -0.06 -5.76
CA ILE A 98 8.47 1.04 -5.06
C ILE A 98 9.38 2.28 -4.98
N GLN A 99 10.66 2.15 -4.64
CA GLN A 99 11.58 3.30 -4.65
C GLN A 99 11.71 3.91 -6.06
N ALA A 100 11.83 3.10 -7.11
CA ALA A 100 11.85 3.59 -8.48
C ALA A 100 10.53 4.31 -8.86
N THR A 101 9.40 3.86 -8.32
CA THR A 101 8.11 4.52 -8.49
C THR A 101 8.09 5.86 -7.77
N ILE A 102 8.60 5.93 -6.53
CA ILE A 102 8.75 7.17 -5.76
C ILE A 102 9.64 8.18 -6.51
N ASP A 103 10.79 7.74 -7.00
CA ASP A 103 11.72 8.59 -7.74
C ASP A 103 11.08 9.14 -9.01
N THR A 104 10.35 8.30 -9.73
CA THR A 104 9.66 8.68 -10.97
C THR A 104 8.57 9.72 -10.71
N ILE A 105 7.68 9.45 -9.73
CA ILE A 105 6.55 10.36 -9.46
C ILE A 105 7.01 11.67 -8.79
N ARG A 106 8.10 11.64 -8.02
CA ARG A 106 8.67 12.85 -7.41
C ARG A 106 9.22 13.82 -8.46
N GLN A 107 9.65 13.31 -9.61
CA GLN A 107 10.12 14.13 -10.74
C GLN A 107 8.99 14.60 -11.67
N ASP A 108 7.78 14.09 -11.50
CA ASP A 108 6.63 14.55 -12.28
C ASP A 108 6.34 16.03 -11.99
N PRO A 109 6.15 16.89 -13.03
CA PRO A 109 5.85 18.31 -12.83
C PRO A 109 4.58 18.56 -11.99
N GLY A 110 3.68 17.60 -11.90
CA GLY A 110 2.49 17.64 -11.06
C GLY A 110 2.74 17.29 -9.60
N CYS A 111 3.95 16.86 -9.22
CA CYS A 111 4.34 16.54 -7.85
C CYS A 111 4.98 17.75 -7.16
N ASN A 112 4.60 18.03 -5.91
CA ASN A 112 5.21 19.08 -5.09
C ASN A 112 6.52 18.65 -4.40
N GLY A 113 7.02 17.41 -4.69
CA GLY A 113 8.22 16.82 -4.11
C GLY A 113 7.96 15.93 -2.89
N LYS A 114 6.74 15.92 -2.32
CA LYS A 114 6.32 15.05 -1.22
C LYS A 114 5.69 13.78 -1.75
N VAL A 115 6.12 12.62 -1.23
CA VAL A 115 5.61 11.31 -1.67
C VAL A 115 5.33 10.42 -0.48
N GLY A 116 4.07 10.05 -0.30
CA GLY A 116 3.63 9.01 0.64
C GLY A 116 3.39 7.67 -0.06
N ALA A 117 3.11 6.64 0.75
CA ALA A 117 2.70 5.33 0.25
C ALA A 117 1.54 4.77 1.06
N VAL A 118 0.62 4.06 0.42
CA VAL A 118 -0.43 3.27 1.08
C VAL A 118 -0.47 1.89 0.48
N GLY A 119 -0.52 0.85 1.31
CA GLY A 119 -0.52 -0.52 0.82
C GLY A 119 -1.50 -1.41 1.57
N PHE A 120 -1.99 -2.45 0.89
CA PHE A 120 -3.05 -3.32 1.35
C PHE A 120 -2.59 -4.79 1.28
N CYS A 121 -2.85 -5.61 2.29
CA CYS A 121 -2.47 -7.02 2.33
C CYS A 121 -0.94 -7.21 2.17
N LEU A 122 -0.48 -7.86 1.10
CA LEU A 122 0.93 -7.87 0.68
C LEU A 122 1.49 -6.45 0.61
N GLY A 123 0.73 -5.53 0.00
CA GLY A 123 1.09 -4.12 -0.08
C GLY A 123 1.19 -3.44 1.29
N GLY A 124 0.47 -3.92 2.31
CA GLY A 124 0.60 -3.45 3.69
C GLY A 124 1.96 -3.81 4.29
N GLN A 125 2.48 -5.02 4.04
CA GLN A 125 3.86 -5.37 4.39
C GLN A 125 4.86 -4.47 3.65
N LEU A 126 4.63 -4.27 2.35
CA LEU A 126 5.51 -3.42 1.53
C LEU A 126 5.46 -1.96 1.96
N ALA A 127 4.32 -1.44 2.44
CA ALA A 127 4.23 -0.09 3.01
C ALA A 127 5.05 0.05 4.30
N PHE A 128 5.05 -0.96 5.18
CA PHE A 128 5.96 -1.01 6.33
C PHE A 128 7.43 -0.97 5.88
N LEU A 129 7.80 -1.80 4.89
CA LEU A 129 9.15 -1.81 4.34
C LEU A 129 9.50 -0.52 3.58
N THR A 130 8.53 0.14 2.98
CA THR A 130 8.70 1.46 2.38
C THR A 130 9.10 2.48 3.44
N ALA A 131 8.46 2.47 4.61
CA ALA A 131 8.82 3.37 5.71
C ALA A 131 10.20 3.10 6.31
N THR A 132 10.72 1.87 6.21
CA THR A 132 12.04 1.50 6.76
C THR A 132 13.19 1.59 5.75
N ARG A 133 12.93 1.41 4.46
CA ARG A 133 13.95 1.20 3.43
C ARG A 133 14.00 2.24 2.32
N THR A 134 13.00 3.14 2.25
CA THR A 134 12.91 4.15 1.18
C THR A 134 12.93 5.55 1.73
N ASP A 135 12.92 6.52 0.85
CA ASP A 135 12.86 7.95 1.20
C ASP A 135 11.44 8.53 1.12
N ALA A 136 10.41 7.66 1.11
CA ALA A 136 9.01 8.08 1.24
C ALA A 136 8.82 8.98 2.47
N ASP A 137 8.00 10.03 2.36
CA ASP A 137 7.77 10.98 3.46
C ASP A 137 6.83 10.42 4.53
N ALA A 138 5.93 9.50 4.17
CA ALA A 138 5.02 8.80 5.10
C ALA A 138 4.50 7.50 4.47
N ALA A 139 4.09 6.53 5.30
CA ALA A 139 3.49 5.28 4.82
C ALA A 139 2.27 4.86 5.65
N VAL A 140 1.29 4.23 4.98
CA VAL A 140 0.09 3.67 5.60
C VAL A 140 -0.05 2.20 5.21
N ALA A 141 -0.15 1.32 6.19
CA ALA A 141 -0.26 -0.12 6.01
C ALA A 141 -1.64 -0.63 6.44
N TYR A 142 -2.40 -1.18 5.51
CA TYR A 142 -3.67 -1.84 5.80
C TYR A 142 -3.48 -3.36 5.88
N TYR A 143 -3.86 -3.95 7.01
CA TYR A 143 -3.86 -5.40 7.27
C TYR A 143 -2.64 -6.11 6.63
N GLY A 144 -1.44 -5.59 6.86
CA GLY A 144 -0.20 -6.06 6.23
C GLY A 144 0.18 -7.47 6.68
N VAL A 145 0.30 -8.40 5.73
CA VAL A 145 0.61 -9.81 5.98
C VAL A 145 2.12 -10.02 6.01
N GLY A 146 2.64 -10.63 7.08
CA GLY A 146 4.05 -11.00 7.19
C GLY A 146 4.96 -9.89 7.76
N ILE A 147 4.40 -8.80 8.30
CA ILE A 147 5.17 -7.74 8.97
C ILE A 147 5.92 -8.30 10.18
N GLU A 148 5.33 -9.26 10.91
CA GLU A 148 5.93 -9.91 12.06
C GLU A 148 7.30 -10.56 11.74
N ASN A 149 7.51 -10.97 10.50
CA ASN A 149 8.76 -11.55 10.03
C ASN A 149 9.80 -10.50 9.60
N ARG A 150 9.45 -9.20 9.65
CA ARG A 150 10.27 -8.07 9.23
C ARG A 150 10.59 -7.09 10.37
N LEU A 151 10.19 -7.40 11.60
CA LEU A 151 10.32 -6.49 12.75
C LEU A 151 11.77 -6.19 13.14
N GLY A 152 12.74 -6.98 12.68
CA GLY A 152 14.15 -6.62 12.80
C GLY A 152 14.53 -5.28 12.15
N GLU A 153 13.67 -4.77 11.24
CA GLU A 153 13.85 -3.48 10.59
C GLU A 153 13.20 -2.31 11.33
N ALA A 154 12.43 -2.60 12.37
CA ALA A 154 11.72 -1.57 13.15
C ALA A 154 12.65 -0.56 13.86
N GLU A 155 13.92 -0.92 14.09
CA GLU A 155 14.93 0.02 14.62
C GLU A 155 15.28 1.11 13.60
N GLY A 156 15.28 0.78 12.31
CA GLY A 156 15.53 1.70 11.19
C GLY A 156 14.35 2.57 10.80
N LEU A 157 13.19 2.37 11.42
CA LEU A 157 11.97 3.09 11.10
C LEU A 157 12.06 4.56 11.53
N SER A 158 12.40 5.43 10.59
CA SER A 158 12.54 6.88 10.81
C SER A 158 11.38 7.68 10.21
N ARG A 159 10.60 7.09 9.31
CA ARG A 159 9.49 7.74 8.63
C ARG A 159 8.17 7.55 9.38
N PRO A 160 7.24 8.51 9.30
CA PRO A 160 5.90 8.33 9.83
C PRO A 160 5.21 7.10 9.23
N LEU A 161 4.66 6.25 10.11
CA LEU A 161 3.94 5.04 9.73
C LEU A 161 2.58 4.99 10.44
N MET A 162 1.50 4.77 9.67
CA MET A 162 0.20 4.42 10.22
C MET A 162 -0.13 2.97 9.85
N MET A 163 -0.73 2.24 10.78
CA MET A 163 -1.15 0.85 10.56
C MET A 163 -2.61 0.66 10.91
N HIS A 164 -3.35 -0.02 10.04
CA HIS A 164 -4.73 -0.47 10.27
C HIS A 164 -4.74 -1.98 10.41
N ILE A 165 -5.03 -2.47 11.62
CA ILE A 165 -5.01 -3.90 11.97
C ILE A 165 -6.46 -4.38 12.14
N ALA A 166 -6.86 -5.37 11.36
CA ALA A 166 -8.10 -6.10 11.56
C ALA A 166 -7.92 -7.07 12.73
N GLU A 167 -8.78 -7.00 13.74
CA GLU A 167 -8.58 -7.75 14.98
C GLU A 167 -8.73 -9.26 14.79
N GLU A 168 -9.66 -9.71 13.94
CA GLU A 168 -9.96 -11.11 13.66
C GLU A 168 -9.33 -11.62 12.35
N ASP A 169 -8.23 -10.98 11.92
CA ASP A 169 -7.53 -11.28 10.66
C ASP A 169 -6.93 -12.70 10.67
N LYS A 170 -7.41 -13.56 9.77
CA LYS A 170 -6.95 -14.94 9.62
C LYS A 170 -5.55 -15.06 9.01
N PHE A 171 -5.09 -14.02 8.27
CA PHE A 171 -3.74 -13.96 7.69
C PHE A 171 -2.72 -13.28 8.60
N VAL A 172 -3.21 -12.52 9.62
CA VAL A 172 -2.37 -11.88 10.64
C VAL A 172 -2.93 -12.27 12.01
N PRO A 173 -2.67 -13.50 12.50
CA PRO A 173 -3.25 -14.01 13.73
C PRO A 173 -2.85 -13.18 14.96
N LYS A 174 -3.58 -13.34 16.06
CA LYS A 174 -3.39 -12.57 17.32
C LYS A 174 -1.94 -12.54 17.80
N GLU A 175 -1.22 -13.65 17.63
CA GLU A 175 0.18 -13.78 18.03
C GLU A 175 1.08 -12.86 17.15
N ALA A 176 0.84 -12.82 15.85
CA ALA A 176 1.53 -11.91 14.93
C ALA A 176 1.20 -10.45 15.25
N GLN A 177 -0.09 -10.14 15.50
CA GLN A 177 -0.51 -8.80 15.94
C GLN A 177 0.17 -8.36 17.24
N ALA A 178 0.30 -9.28 18.19
CA ALA A 178 0.93 -8.98 19.49
C ALA A 178 2.41 -8.62 19.34
N VAL A 179 3.17 -9.37 18.54
CA VAL A 179 4.61 -9.07 18.33
C VAL A 179 4.80 -7.78 17.50
N ILE A 180 3.91 -7.50 16.52
CA ILE A 180 3.91 -6.23 15.79
C ILE A 180 3.70 -5.06 16.76
N ARG A 181 2.69 -5.14 17.63
CA ARG A 181 2.43 -4.13 18.64
C ARG A 181 3.59 -3.98 19.61
N GLN A 182 4.13 -5.08 20.11
CA GLN A 182 5.28 -5.04 21.03
C GLN A 182 6.48 -4.29 20.43
N ALA A 183 6.71 -4.43 19.12
CA ALA A 183 7.84 -3.81 18.44
C ALA A 183 7.59 -2.33 18.07
N LEU A 184 6.34 -1.95 17.85
CA LEU A 184 5.99 -0.67 17.23
C LEU A 184 5.17 0.27 18.11
N ASP A 185 4.36 -0.23 19.06
CA ASP A 185 3.60 0.60 19.98
C ASP A 185 4.54 1.50 20.80
N GLY A 186 4.15 2.77 20.94
CA GLY A 186 4.92 3.76 21.69
C GLY A 186 6.07 4.42 20.91
N LYS A 187 6.37 4.01 19.67
CA LYS A 187 7.27 4.78 18.80
C LYS A 187 6.58 6.08 18.39
N ALA A 188 7.27 7.22 18.56
CA ALA A 188 6.69 8.55 18.33
C ALA A 188 6.20 8.80 16.88
N ASN A 189 6.77 8.07 15.93
CA ASN A 189 6.43 8.16 14.51
C ASN A 189 5.51 7.03 14.01
N VAL A 190 4.91 6.23 14.92
CA VAL A 190 4.00 5.14 14.56
C VAL A 190 2.63 5.35 15.18
N GLN A 191 1.59 5.15 14.37
CA GLN A 191 0.19 5.13 14.79
C GLN A 191 -0.42 3.78 14.43
N ILE A 192 -1.02 3.09 15.41
CA ILE A 192 -1.67 1.79 15.19
C ILE A 192 -3.15 1.91 15.54
N HIS A 193 -4.01 1.62 14.58
CA HIS A 193 -5.46 1.55 14.75
C HIS A 193 -5.92 0.10 14.59
N THR A 194 -6.64 -0.41 15.59
CA THR A 194 -7.26 -1.76 15.55
C THR A 194 -8.75 -1.63 15.28
N TYR A 195 -9.27 -2.57 14.51
CA TYR A 195 -10.68 -2.64 14.12
C TYR A 195 -11.29 -3.91 14.72
N PRO A 196 -12.00 -3.78 15.87
CA PRO A 196 -12.59 -4.93 16.59
C PRO A 196 -13.58 -5.69 15.73
N GLY A 197 -13.48 -7.02 15.74
CA GLY A 197 -14.37 -7.90 14.99
C GLY A 197 -14.19 -7.88 13.48
N ARG A 198 -13.18 -7.18 12.93
CA ARG A 198 -12.89 -7.17 11.49
C ARG A 198 -11.93 -8.27 11.12
N ASP A 199 -12.21 -8.94 10.00
CA ASP A 199 -11.31 -9.89 9.34
C ASP A 199 -10.50 -9.20 8.23
N HIS A 200 -9.60 -9.93 7.61
CA HIS A 200 -8.70 -9.46 6.55
C HIS A 200 -9.45 -8.74 5.43
N ALA A 201 -8.86 -7.68 4.90
CA ALA A 201 -9.42 -6.89 3.80
C ALA A 201 -10.77 -6.20 4.11
N PHE A 202 -11.04 -5.84 5.37
CA PHE A 202 -12.27 -5.14 5.76
C PHE A 202 -12.48 -3.81 5.01
N ALA A 203 -11.42 -3.20 4.49
CA ALA A 203 -11.48 -1.96 3.73
C ALA A 203 -11.53 -2.15 2.21
N ARG A 204 -11.58 -3.40 1.70
CA ARG A 204 -11.65 -3.67 0.25
C ARG A 204 -13.10 -3.68 -0.24
N PRO A 205 -13.54 -2.70 -1.04
CA PRO A 205 -14.89 -2.66 -1.59
C PRO A 205 -15.21 -3.92 -2.41
N GLY A 206 -16.38 -4.51 -2.19
CA GLY A 206 -16.81 -5.73 -2.86
C GLY A 206 -16.20 -7.04 -2.33
N GLY A 207 -15.26 -6.97 -1.39
CA GLY A 207 -14.70 -8.14 -0.72
C GLY A 207 -15.64 -8.77 0.30
N GLU A 208 -15.45 -10.05 0.61
CA GLU A 208 -16.29 -10.83 1.55
C GLU A 208 -16.38 -10.18 2.94
N HIS A 209 -15.30 -9.58 3.41
CA HIS A 209 -15.19 -9.00 4.76
C HIS A 209 -15.32 -7.48 4.78
N TYR A 210 -15.76 -6.87 3.66
CA TYR A 210 -15.89 -5.42 3.58
C TYR A 210 -16.88 -4.87 4.61
N ASP A 211 -16.43 -3.88 5.38
CA ASP A 211 -17.26 -3.09 6.28
C ASP A 211 -17.16 -1.61 5.93
N ALA A 212 -18.26 -1.05 5.47
CA ALA A 212 -18.27 0.32 4.96
C ALA A 212 -17.93 1.37 6.04
N ALA A 213 -18.38 1.17 7.29
CA ALA A 213 -18.14 2.13 8.37
C ALA A 213 -16.67 2.15 8.80
N ASP A 214 -16.07 0.96 8.99
CA ASP A 214 -14.68 0.85 9.40
C ASP A 214 -13.73 1.18 8.23
N ALA A 215 -14.10 0.84 6.99
CA ALA A 215 -13.35 1.27 5.79
C ALA A 215 -13.33 2.80 5.66
N GLN A 216 -14.46 3.48 5.87
CA GLN A 216 -14.54 4.93 5.88
C GLN A 216 -13.67 5.52 6.99
N ALA A 217 -13.80 5.03 8.23
CA ALA A 217 -13.02 5.50 9.37
C ALA A 217 -11.50 5.33 9.15
N ALA A 218 -11.08 4.19 8.56
CA ALA A 218 -9.69 3.96 8.21
C ALA A 218 -9.20 4.93 7.11
N GLY A 219 -10.03 5.16 6.09
CA GLY A 219 -9.75 6.12 5.02
C GLY A 219 -9.60 7.55 5.52
N GLU A 220 -10.51 8.02 6.37
CA GLU A 220 -10.43 9.35 6.99
C GLU A 220 -9.17 9.54 7.83
N ARG A 221 -8.77 8.53 8.61
CA ARG A 221 -7.51 8.53 9.39
C ARG A 221 -6.29 8.61 8.47
N SER A 222 -6.29 7.82 7.41
CA SER A 222 -5.20 7.81 6.42
C SER A 222 -5.07 9.17 5.72
N LEU A 223 -6.19 9.78 5.32
CA LEU A 223 -6.18 11.10 4.69
C LEU A 223 -5.67 12.18 5.66
N ALA A 224 -6.14 12.18 6.92
CA ALA A 224 -5.66 13.11 7.94
C ALA A 224 -4.15 12.93 8.22
N PHE A 225 -3.68 11.68 8.22
CA PHE A 225 -2.26 11.36 8.35
C PHE A 225 -1.43 11.90 7.17
N PHE A 226 -1.88 11.68 5.94
CA PHE A 226 -1.21 12.24 4.76
C PHE A 226 -1.23 13.77 4.76
N GLN A 227 -2.34 14.40 5.12
CA GLN A 227 -2.39 15.86 5.26
C GLN A 227 -1.35 16.40 6.26
N THR A 228 -1.13 15.67 7.36
CA THR A 228 -0.16 16.07 8.38
C THR A 228 1.28 15.96 7.90
N HIS A 229 1.60 14.95 7.09
CA HIS A 229 2.98 14.62 6.74
C HIS A 229 3.40 15.00 5.31
N LEU A 230 2.43 15.19 4.42
CA LEU A 230 2.69 15.56 3.03
C LEU A 230 2.29 17.01 2.70
N GLY A 231 1.42 17.62 3.50
CA GLY A 231 0.94 18.99 3.33
C GLY A 231 -0.33 19.12 2.53
#